data_e29ed5286de5c729670c40ee2561c471
#
_entry.id   e29ed5286de5c729670c40ee2561c471
#
_cell.length_a   1.000
_cell.length_b   1.000
_cell.length_c   1.000
_cell.angle_alpha   90.00
_cell.angle_beta   90.00
_cell.angle_gamma   90.00
#
_symmetry.space_group_name_H-M   'P 1'
#
loop_
_entity.id
_entity.type
_entity.pdbx_description
1 polymer ?
#
loop_
_entity_poly.entity_id
_entity_poly.type
_entity_poly.pdbx_seq_one_letter_code
_entity_poly.pdbx_strand_id
1 'polypeptide(L)'
;MDTLGGVDVDSDFEFDAQGYHFQKGMNHLDGDQALAFSRERYSFEDGDNQRGKDQQKVLTAILNKAMSPAILSNASALIADVSDSVQTNMTQEEMAKFIKMQLNDGASWNIESAAATGTGDTQACYSSGDQPLYVMWPDEAVVQGISAKMNEILNGN
;
A
#
# COMPACT_ATOMS: atom_id res chain seq x y z
N MET A 1 2.62 13.38 1.06
CA MET A 1 1.66 13.32 2.18
C MET A 1 1.16 14.69 2.57
N ASP A 2 2.02 15.69 2.67
CA ASP A 2 1.64 17.04 3.11
C ASP A 2 0.60 17.67 2.18
N THR A 3 0.76 17.50 0.86
CA THR A 3 -0.22 17.91 -0.16
C THR A 3 -1.59 17.27 0.01
N LEU A 4 -1.66 16.07 0.61
CA LEU A 4 -2.91 15.39 0.91
C LEU A 4 -3.52 15.83 2.25
N GLY A 5 -2.78 16.57 3.08
CA GLY A 5 -3.18 16.93 4.44
C GLY A 5 -3.23 15.73 5.38
N GLY A 6 -2.35 14.75 5.19
CA GLY A 6 -2.31 13.49 5.93
C GLY A 6 -3.32 12.46 5.45
N VAL A 7 -3.27 11.26 6.03
CA VAL A 7 -4.19 10.14 5.75
C VAL A 7 -4.68 9.49 7.02
N ASP A 8 -5.88 8.91 6.97
CA ASP A 8 -6.48 8.20 8.09
C ASP A 8 -6.29 6.70 7.89
N VAL A 9 -5.62 6.05 8.85
CA VAL A 9 -5.26 4.61 8.79
C VAL A 9 -5.77 3.90 10.04
N ASP A 10 -6.48 2.80 9.85
CA ASP A 10 -6.96 1.94 10.95
C ASP A 10 -5.88 0.94 11.36
N SER A 11 -5.39 1.04 12.59
CA SER A 11 -4.39 0.12 13.15
C SER A 11 -5.04 -1.06 13.86
N ASP A 12 -4.54 -2.27 13.59
CA ASP A 12 -4.97 -3.48 14.30
C ASP A 12 -4.47 -3.51 15.76
N PHE A 13 -3.37 -2.79 16.03
CA PHE A 13 -2.66 -2.82 17.30
C PHE A 13 -2.31 -1.41 17.78
N GLU A 14 -2.08 -1.30 19.09
CA GLU A 14 -1.42 -0.15 19.70
C GLU A 14 0.08 -0.44 19.74
N PHE A 15 0.92 0.51 19.28
CA PHE A 15 2.38 0.34 19.27
C PHE A 15 3.12 1.68 19.16
N ASP A 16 4.40 1.64 19.46
CA ASP A 16 5.32 2.77 19.30
C ASP A 16 6.36 2.46 18.22
N ALA A 17 6.61 3.39 17.32
CA ALA A 17 7.64 3.27 16.28
C ALA A 17 8.29 4.62 15.98
N GLN A 18 9.62 4.66 15.93
CA GLN A 18 10.42 5.83 15.55
C GLN A 18 10.06 7.11 16.34
N GLY A 19 9.64 6.96 17.60
CA GLY A 19 9.27 8.07 18.48
C GLY A 19 7.82 8.54 18.35
N TYR A 20 7.01 7.88 17.54
CA TYR A 20 5.57 8.10 17.44
C TYR A 20 4.80 7.01 18.15
N HIS A 21 3.65 7.38 18.71
CA HIS A 21 2.69 6.48 19.31
C HIS A 21 1.48 6.30 18.38
N PHE A 22 1.11 5.05 18.13
CA PHE A 22 -0.05 4.69 17.30
C PHE A 22 -1.05 3.93 18.16
N GLN A 23 -2.27 4.42 18.22
CA GLN A 23 -3.35 3.75 18.95
C GLN A 23 -3.98 2.64 18.10
N LYS A 24 -4.54 1.64 18.74
CA LYS A 24 -5.43 0.71 18.06
C LYS A 24 -6.67 1.45 17.54
N GLY A 25 -7.04 1.22 16.26
CA GLY A 25 -8.12 1.93 15.58
C GLY A 25 -7.58 3.07 14.71
N MET A 26 -8.39 4.10 14.50
CA MET A 26 -8.11 5.16 13.54
C MET A 26 -7.01 6.11 14.02
N ASN A 27 -5.98 6.29 13.17
CA ASN A 27 -4.89 7.24 13.36
C ASN A 27 -4.84 8.20 12.17
N HIS A 28 -4.72 9.50 12.43
CA HIS A 28 -4.42 10.48 11.39
C HIS A 28 -2.91 10.66 11.28
N LEU A 29 -2.35 10.32 10.13
CA LEU A 29 -0.90 10.22 9.92
C LEU A 29 -0.42 11.28 8.92
N ASP A 30 0.58 12.04 9.28
CA ASP A 30 1.40 12.82 8.36
C ASP A 30 2.39 11.93 7.59
N GLY A 31 3.32 12.52 6.82
CA GLY A 31 4.29 11.77 6.02
C GLY A 31 5.25 10.94 6.85
N ASP A 32 5.81 11.52 7.91
CA ASP A 32 6.80 10.86 8.77
C ASP A 32 6.14 9.77 9.62
N GLN A 33 4.95 10.04 10.15
CA GLN A 33 4.14 9.07 10.89
C GLN A 33 3.73 7.88 10.02
N ALA A 34 3.26 8.13 8.79
CA ALA A 34 2.89 7.06 7.86
C ALA A 34 4.09 6.19 7.47
N LEU A 35 5.27 6.81 7.32
CA LEU A 35 6.51 6.08 7.09
C LEU A 35 6.91 5.22 8.30
N ALA A 36 6.85 5.76 9.51
CA ALA A 36 7.11 5.04 10.74
C ALA A 36 6.15 3.86 10.92
N PHE A 37 4.84 4.11 10.73
CA PHE A 37 3.77 3.11 10.77
C PHE A 37 4.02 1.95 9.80
N SER A 38 4.34 2.24 8.54
CA SER A 38 4.52 1.24 7.48
C SER A 38 5.84 0.46 7.57
N ARG A 39 6.79 0.86 8.42
CA ARG A 39 8.10 0.21 8.60
C ARG A 39 8.19 -0.65 9.85
N GLU A 40 7.26 -0.50 10.79
CA GLU A 40 7.31 -1.24 12.03
C GLU A 40 7.10 -2.74 11.80
N ARG A 41 7.89 -3.56 12.49
CA ARG A 41 7.80 -5.01 12.44
C ARG A 41 8.13 -5.69 13.77
N TYR A 42 8.86 -5.01 14.66
CA TYR A 42 9.38 -5.60 15.88
C TYR A 42 8.37 -5.56 17.02
N SER A 43 7.37 -4.69 16.91
CA SER A 43 6.28 -4.58 17.89
C SER A 43 5.23 -5.68 17.77
N PHE A 44 5.32 -6.53 16.73
CA PHE A 44 4.30 -7.53 16.43
C PHE A 44 4.88 -8.95 16.47
N GLU A 45 4.06 -9.89 16.90
CA GLU A 45 4.42 -11.31 16.96
C GLU A 45 4.65 -11.89 15.53
N ASP A 46 3.83 -11.46 14.55
CA ASP A 46 3.94 -11.82 13.12
C ASP A 46 4.48 -10.62 12.31
N GLY A 47 5.62 -10.10 12.74
CA GLY A 47 6.12 -8.78 12.40
C GLY A 47 6.20 -8.46 10.91
N ASP A 48 6.68 -9.40 10.08
CA ASP A 48 6.85 -9.16 8.63
C ASP A 48 5.51 -9.14 7.90
N ASN A 49 4.59 -10.04 8.25
CA ASN A 49 3.25 -10.08 7.68
C ASN A 49 2.42 -8.87 8.12
N GLN A 50 2.54 -8.45 9.42
CA GLN A 50 1.85 -7.25 9.89
C GLN A 50 2.38 -6.01 9.20
N ARG A 51 3.68 -5.87 9.02
CA ARG A 51 4.27 -4.77 8.24
C ARG A 51 3.70 -4.72 6.83
N GLY A 52 3.56 -5.88 6.15
CA GLY A 52 2.93 -5.96 4.83
C GLY A 52 1.49 -5.45 4.81
N LYS A 53 0.69 -5.80 5.82
CA LYS A 53 -0.67 -5.30 5.99
C LYS A 53 -0.70 -3.79 6.23
N ASP A 54 0.18 -3.29 7.09
CA ASP A 54 0.25 -1.87 7.42
C ASP A 54 0.67 -1.03 6.22
N GLN A 55 1.60 -1.52 5.39
CA GLN A 55 1.94 -0.90 4.10
C GLN A 55 0.74 -0.84 3.15
N GLN A 56 -0.04 -1.91 3.05
CA GLN A 56 -1.26 -1.94 2.22
C GLN A 56 -2.32 -0.97 2.74
N LYS A 57 -2.50 -0.87 4.06
CA LYS A 57 -3.43 0.08 4.68
C LYS A 57 -3.05 1.53 4.39
N VAL A 58 -1.78 1.89 4.57
CA VAL A 58 -1.26 3.23 4.25
C VAL A 58 -1.44 3.54 2.76
N LEU A 59 -1.07 2.61 1.87
CA LEU A 59 -1.25 2.80 0.43
C LEU A 59 -2.72 2.98 0.05
N THR A 60 -3.62 2.17 0.59
CA THR A 60 -5.06 2.28 0.37
C THR A 60 -5.61 3.63 0.85
N ALA A 61 -5.17 4.10 2.02
CA ALA A 61 -5.57 5.40 2.56
C ALA A 61 -5.08 6.56 1.66
N ILE A 62 -3.83 6.48 1.16
CA ILE A 62 -3.27 7.44 0.20
C ILE A 62 -4.11 7.48 -1.08
N LEU A 63 -4.40 6.32 -1.68
CA LEU A 63 -5.18 6.22 -2.90
C LEU A 63 -6.59 6.79 -2.71
N ASN A 64 -7.30 6.40 -1.66
CA ASN A 64 -8.63 6.90 -1.35
C ASN A 64 -8.64 8.43 -1.17
N LYS A 65 -7.65 8.97 -0.48
CA LYS A 65 -7.50 10.41 -0.27
C LYS A 65 -7.19 11.13 -1.57
N ALA A 66 -6.23 10.62 -2.36
CA ALA A 66 -5.82 11.21 -3.63
C ALA A 66 -6.97 11.22 -4.67
N MET A 67 -7.81 10.18 -4.65
CA MET A 67 -8.96 10.05 -5.56
C MET A 67 -10.20 10.83 -5.08
N SER A 68 -10.13 11.51 -3.94
CA SER A 68 -11.25 12.34 -3.46
C SER A 68 -11.45 13.58 -4.35
N PRO A 69 -12.70 14.03 -4.57
CA PRO A 69 -12.97 15.21 -5.41
C PRO A 69 -12.25 16.48 -4.93
N ALA A 70 -12.02 16.62 -3.63
CA ALA A 70 -11.31 17.75 -3.04
C ALA A 70 -9.84 17.82 -3.48
N ILE A 71 -9.17 16.68 -3.58
CA ILE A 71 -7.77 16.58 -4.02
C ILE A 71 -7.69 16.61 -5.55
N LEU A 72 -8.57 15.90 -6.25
CA LEU A 72 -8.57 15.85 -7.71
C LEU A 72 -8.82 17.22 -8.36
N SER A 73 -9.53 18.12 -7.69
CA SER A 73 -9.67 19.51 -8.16
C SER A 73 -8.33 20.27 -8.22
N ASN A 74 -7.31 19.81 -7.48
CA ASN A 74 -5.95 20.34 -7.45
C ASN A 74 -4.91 19.30 -7.93
N ALA A 75 -5.32 18.36 -8.76
CA ALA A 75 -4.48 17.23 -9.19
C ALA A 75 -3.15 17.65 -9.84
N SER A 76 -3.08 18.83 -10.47
CA SER A 76 -1.83 19.35 -11.06
C SER A 76 -0.73 19.56 -9.99
N ALA A 77 -1.10 20.02 -8.79
CA ALA A 77 -0.15 20.17 -7.69
C ALA A 77 0.30 18.80 -7.19
N LEU A 78 -0.63 17.86 -7.03
CA LEU A 78 -0.30 16.49 -6.61
C LEU A 78 0.65 15.80 -7.60
N ILE A 79 0.39 15.92 -8.91
CA ILE A 79 1.26 15.35 -9.95
C ILE A 79 2.66 15.98 -9.89
N ALA A 80 2.75 17.30 -9.69
CA ALA A 80 4.04 17.98 -9.57
C ALA A 80 4.85 17.47 -8.36
N ASP A 81 4.20 17.29 -7.22
CA ASP A 81 4.85 16.85 -5.98
C ASP A 81 5.35 15.40 -6.03
N VAL A 82 4.68 14.53 -6.80
CA VAL A 82 5.09 13.12 -6.92
C VAL A 82 5.92 12.82 -8.16
N SER A 83 6.06 13.78 -9.09
CA SER A 83 6.73 13.57 -10.38
C SER A 83 8.16 13.07 -10.26
N ASP A 84 8.88 13.51 -9.24
CA ASP A 84 10.26 13.08 -8.98
C ASP A 84 10.37 11.72 -8.28
N SER A 85 9.26 11.25 -7.71
CA SER A 85 9.20 10.01 -6.93
C SER A 85 8.57 8.83 -7.69
N VAL A 86 7.91 9.10 -8.81
CA VAL A 86 7.19 8.10 -9.61
C VAL A 86 7.70 8.10 -11.05
N GLN A 87 8.21 6.96 -11.49
CA GLN A 87 8.52 6.73 -12.90
C GLN A 87 7.34 6.03 -13.58
N THR A 88 6.79 6.63 -14.60
CA THR A 88 5.68 6.09 -15.38
C THR A 88 5.86 6.39 -16.87
N ASN A 89 5.32 5.52 -17.72
CA ASN A 89 5.22 5.76 -19.15
C ASN A 89 3.92 6.47 -19.56
N MET A 90 3.07 6.82 -18.60
CA MET A 90 1.87 7.61 -18.85
C MET A 90 2.24 9.06 -19.18
N THR A 91 1.68 9.58 -20.22
CA THR A 91 1.82 11.00 -20.57
C THR A 91 0.95 11.88 -19.68
N GLN A 92 1.30 13.15 -19.55
CA GLN A 92 0.47 14.12 -18.81
C GLN A 92 -0.95 14.23 -19.37
N GLU A 93 -1.12 14.06 -20.69
CA GLU A 93 -2.45 14.06 -21.33
C GLU A 93 -3.30 12.85 -20.88
N GLU A 94 -2.71 11.67 -20.80
CA GLU A 94 -3.39 10.47 -20.32
C GLU A 94 -3.77 10.61 -18.84
N MET A 95 -2.86 11.10 -18.00
CA MET A 95 -3.16 11.39 -16.59
C MET A 95 -4.31 12.40 -16.46
N ALA A 96 -4.31 13.48 -17.24
CA ALA A 96 -5.39 14.46 -17.24
C ALA A 96 -6.75 13.87 -17.68
N LYS A 97 -6.75 12.92 -18.64
CA LYS A 97 -7.97 12.20 -19.05
C LYS A 97 -8.52 11.32 -17.91
N PHE A 98 -7.64 10.60 -17.19
CA PHE A 98 -8.04 9.80 -16.03
C PHE A 98 -8.64 10.67 -14.92
N ILE A 99 -8.00 11.78 -14.58
CA ILE A 99 -8.51 12.72 -13.59
C ILE A 99 -9.89 13.26 -13.98
N LYS A 100 -10.04 13.68 -15.26
CA LYS A 100 -11.31 14.19 -15.75
C LYS A 100 -12.41 13.12 -15.74
N MET A 101 -12.08 11.88 -16.09
CA MET A 101 -13.00 10.75 -16.00
C MET A 101 -13.44 10.55 -14.56
N GLN A 102 -12.53 10.49 -13.62
CA GLN A 102 -12.83 10.31 -12.19
C GLN A 102 -13.71 11.43 -11.64
N LEU A 103 -13.43 12.68 -11.98
CA LEU A 103 -14.24 13.84 -11.56
C LEU A 103 -15.67 13.82 -12.13
N ASN A 104 -15.84 13.34 -13.37
CA ASN A 104 -17.14 13.27 -14.02
C ASN A 104 -17.98 12.11 -13.50
N ASP A 105 -17.36 10.95 -13.30
CA ASP A 105 -18.07 9.73 -12.91
C ASP A 105 -18.36 9.70 -11.41
N GLY A 106 -17.53 10.37 -10.61
CA GLY A 106 -17.67 10.39 -9.14
C GLY A 106 -17.61 9.01 -8.50
N ALA A 107 -17.13 8.02 -9.24
CA ALA A 107 -17.11 6.64 -8.80
C ALA A 107 -16.10 6.44 -7.65
N SER A 108 -16.51 5.68 -6.63
CA SER A 108 -15.59 5.21 -5.60
C SER A 108 -14.80 4.01 -6.11
N TRP A 109 -13.51 3.98 -5.79
CA TRP A 109 -12.66 2.84 -6.09
C TRP A 109 -12.84 1.77 -5.03
N ASN A 110 -13.08 0.54 -5.46
CA ASN A 110 -13.00 -0.62 -4.58
C ASN A 110 -11.57 -1.14 -4.61
N ILE A 111 -10.83 -0.92 -3.52
CA ILE A 111 -9.44 -1.34 -3.38
C ILE A 111 -9.40 -2.58 -2.51
N GLU A 112 -9.03 -3.71 -3.10
CA GLU A 112 -8.82 -4.96 -2.39
C GLU A 112 -7.32 -5.24 -2.25
N SER A 113 -6.91 -5.64 -1.06
CA SER A 113 -5.53 -6.05 -0.76
C SER A 113 -5.46 -7.55 -0.62
N ALA A 114 -4.43 -8.16 -1.16
CA ALA A 114 -4.15 -9.57 -0.98
C ALA A 114 -2.65 -9.79 -0.77
N ALA A 115 -2.30 -10.73 0.11
CA ALA A 115 -0.93 -11.13 0.36
C ALA A 115 -0.80 -12.65 0.20
N ALA A 116 0.24 -13.09 -0.49
CA ALA A 116 0.60 -14.50 -0.51
C ALA A 116 1.13 -14.91 0.88
N THR A 117 0.54 -15.92 1.47
CA THR A 117 0.99 -16.55 2.71
C THR A 117 1.67 -17.87 2.44
N GLY A 118 2.36 -18.43 3.41
CA GLY A 118 3.06 -19.69 3.23
C GLY A 118 3.71 -20.19 4.52
N THR A 119 4.53 -21.22 4.37
CA THR A 119 5.26 -21.84 5.47
C THR A 119 6.70 -21.35 5.49
N GLY A 120 7.15 -20.83 6.64
CA GLY A 120 8.54 -20.41 6.85
C GLY A 120 9.49 -21.58 6.89
N ASP A 121 10.70 -21.41 6.34
CA ASP A 121 11.78 -22.37 6.35
C ASP A 121 13.13 -21.64 6.37
N THR A 122 14.22 -22.38 6.54
CA THR A 122 15.58 -21.83 6.48
C THR A 122 16.42 -22.68 5.51
N GLN A 123 16.85 -22.08 4.43
CA GLN A 123 17.55 -22.79 3.36
C GLN A 123 18.71 -21.98 2.76
N ALA A 124 19.67 -22.68 2.17
CA ALA A 124 20.69 -22.07 1.32
C ALA A 124 20.02 -21.53 0.04
N CYS A 125 20.27 -20.27 -0.28
CA CYS A 125 19.72 -19.59 -1.44
C CYS A 125 20.82 -19.26 -2.43
N TYR A 126 20.48 -19.13 -3.72
CA TYR A 126 21.44 -18.77 -4.77
C TYR A 126 22.26 -17.51 -4.42
N SER A 127 21.62 -16.53 -3.79
CA SER A 127 22.26 -15.25 -3.42
C SER A 127 23.11 -15.31 -2.15
N SER A 128 22.94 -16.34 -1.31
CA SER A 128 23.62 -16.48 0.00
C SER A 128 24.69 -17.54 0.04
N GLY A 129 24.87 -18.32 -1.06
CA GLY A 129 25.78 -19.46 -1.08
C GLY A 129 25.42 -20.49 0.01
N ASP A 130 26.41 -20.86 0.83
CA ASP A 130 26.22 -21.86 1.89
C ASP A 130 25.55 -21.29 3.17
N GLN A 131 25.27 -19.97 3.24
CA GLN A 131 24.60 -19.38 4.39
C GLN A 131 23.09 -19.57 4.28
N PRO A 132 22.45 -20.28 5.24
CA PRO A 132 21.02 -20.45 5.22
C PRO A 132 20.33 -19.12 5.55
N LEU A 133 19.33 -18.76 4.74
CA LEU A 133 18.46 -17.61 4.94
C LEU A 133 17.04 -18.08 5.21
N TYR A 134 16.28 -17.24 5.92
CA TYR A 134 14.84 -17.45 6.04
C TYR A 134 14.19 -17.31 4.66
N VAL A 135 13.38 -18.28 4.31
CA VAL A 135 12.57 -18.33 3.09
C VAL A 135 11.13 -18.67 3.47
N MET A 136 10.20 -18.31 2.63
CA MET A 136 8.80 -18.71 2.77
C MET A 136 8.40 -19.52 1.53
N TRP A 137 7.91 -20.72 1.74
CA TRP A 137 7.27 -21.51 0.71
C TRP A 137 5.83 -21.02 0.57
N PRO A 138 5.44 -20.43 -0.56
CA PRO A 138 4.10 -19.89 -0.71
C PRO A 138 3.06 -21.01 -0.70
N ASP A 139 1.90 -20.73 -0.12
CA ASP A 139 0.73 -21.59 -0.23
C ASP A 139 0.15 -21.49 -1.65
N GLU A 140 0.23 -22.57 -2.39
CA GLU A 140 -0.18 -22.63 -3.80
C GLU A 140 -1.67 -22.31 -3.97
N ALA A 141 -2.53 -22.71 -3.05
CA ALA A 141 -3.95 -22.41 -3.11
C ALA A 141 -4.23 -20.91 -2.94
N VAL A 142 -3.47 -20.24 -2.06
CA VAL A 142 -3.55 -18.79 -1.88
C VAL A 142 -3.06 -18.06 -3.14
N VAL A 143 -1.93 -18.48 -3.71
CA VAL A 143 -1.39 -17.90 -4.94
C VAL A 143 -2.37 -18.03 -6.11
N GLN A 144 -2.97 -19.22 -6.29
CA GLN A 144 -3.97 -19.45 -7.33
C GLN A 144 -5.24 -18.63 -7.12
N GLY A 145 -5.70 -18.47 -5.86
CA GLY A 145 -6.85 -17.63 -5.52
C GLY A 145 -6.61 -16.16 -5.86
N ILE A 146 -5.44 -15.62 -5.53
CA ILE A 146 -5.04 -14.24 -5.87
C ILE A 146 -4.97 -14.08 -7.40
N SER A 147 -4.33 -15.01 -8.10
CA SER A 147 -4.23 -15.00 -9.56
C SER A 147 -5.60 -15.04 -10.24
N ALA A 148 -6.55 -15.84 -9.74
CA ALA A 148 -7.92 -15.88 -10.25
C ALA A 148 -8.61 -14.52 -10.10
N LYS A 149 -8.54 -13.90 -8.91
CA LYS A 149 -9.09 -12.56 -8.67
C LYS A 149 -8.51 -11.50 -9.60
N MET A 150 -7.19 -11.50 -9.79
CA MET A 150 -6.54 -10.57 -10.72
C MET A 150 -7.04 -10.76 -12.15
N ASN A 151 -7.22 -12.01 -12.59
CA ASN A 151 -7.74 -12.32 -13.92
C ASN A 151 -9.22 -11.89 -14.09
N GLU A 152 -10.05 -12.01 -13.06
CA GLU A 152 -11.44 -11.49 -13.07
C GLU A 152 -11.44 -9.97 -13.31
N ILE A 153 -10.64 -9.22 -12.57
CA ILE A 153 -10.52 -7.75 -12.71
C ILE A 153 -10.02 -7.38 -14.12
N LEU A 154 -8.99 -8.06 -14.63
CA LEU A 154 -8.41 -7.78 -15.94
C LEU A 154 -9.37 -8.09 -17.09
N ASN A 155 -10.27 -9.06 -16.92
CA ASN A 155 -11.25 -9.44 -17.94
C ASN A 155 -12.60 -8.70 -17.79
N GLY A 156 -12.73 -7.79 -16.83
CA GLY A 156 -13.91 -6.95 -16.64
C GLY A 156 -15.13 -7.70 -16.13
N ASN A 157 -14.94 -8.74 -15.33
CA ASN A 157 -16.02 -9.52 -14.70
C ASN A 157 -16.20 -9.11 -13.24
#